data_94738e54b48bba07a872360275d543b5
#
_entry.id   94738e54b48bba07a872360275d543b5
#
_cell.length_a   1.000
_cell.length_b   1.000
_cell.length_c   1.000
_cell.angle_alpha   90.00
_cell.angle_beta   90.00
_cell.angle_gamma   90.00
#
_symmetry.space_group_name_H-M   'P 1'
#
loop_
_entity.id
_entity.type
_entity.pdbx_description
1 polymer ?
#
loop_
_entity_poly.entity_id
_entity_poly.type
_entity_poly.pdbx_seq_one_letter_code
_entity_poly.pdbx_strand_id
1 'polypeptide(L)'
;WRKHHTSSVTRDILEYDLKTGTYRFVIKHDGEDRNPVYSSDGKSIYFLSEREGHSMNVYQADLNGNNVKALTSFKGEPVRFLSISKNGTMVFGYAGELYTLNAKGKPNKLKVSIVHDNNEPDMLKLNFRSGMNSVAIDPSGKQFAFTQRGEVFVTSSDYTTTKRITNTPAAEQGVTFSSNGKELVYASRRNQKWDLYKATMASKEDPNFANALAIKEELLIPSHKGEKSHPQYSPDGKEIAFVLDRKKLAVYNVADKSVRVIVDVPNLTTFAGGLVYQWSPDSKWIAFEYVARRHAPYSDIGIVSKDGGEVHNITNSGYFSHSPRWSHDGNALIFTTDRYGMRNHASWGSLSDVMMVFMNRAALEKHRMTEEEVELAEAKAKEQKTNEDSASKKNNTKDTSKKDSTDTKSKAIKIEWDNIEDRIIRLTPNSADISSSILSPDGKKLYYFAAYEGQHDLWSVDLKKKTVKQINKTNSSSPSLVSDAKGDNIFVVGS
;
A
#
# COMPACT_ATOMS: atom_id res chain seq x y z
N TRP A 1 -11.00 9.42 -5.23
CA TRP A 1 -11.34 9.36 -6.65
C TRP A 1 -10.61 8.21 -7.32
N ARG A 2 -11.36 7.40 -8.10
CA ARG A 2 -10.89 6.20 -8.77
C ARG A 2 -10.34 6.58 -10.14
N LYS A 3 -9.09 6.96 -10.22
CA LYS A 3 -8.42 7.23 -11.49
C LYS A 3 -8.23 5.92 -12.25
N HIS A 4 -8.62 5.90 -13.52
CA HIS A 4 -8.54 4.72 -14.40
C HIS A 4 -9.32 3.48 -13.91
N HIS A 5 -10.38 3.69 -13.17
CA HIS A 5 -11.23 2.62 -12.71
C HIS A 5 -12.09 2.07 -13.87
N THR A 6 -12.04 0.76 -14.04
CA THR A 6 -12.93 0.04 -14.95
C THR A 6 -13.67 -1.04 -14.17
N SER A 7 -14.99 -0.99 -14.18
CA SER A 7 -15.85 -2.00 -13.54
C SER A 7 -17.27 -1.86 -14.04
N SER A 8 -18.15 -2.75 -13.60
CA SER A 8 -19.58 -2.67 -13.90
C SER A 8 -20.29 -1.42 -13.36
N VAL A 9 -19.62 -0.63 -12.49
CA VAL A 9 -20.13 0.63 -11.95
C VAL A 9 -19.45 1.87 -12.55
N THR A 10 -18.65 1.71 -13.62
CA THR A 10 -18.15 2.82 -14.41
C THR A 10 -19.32 3.59 -15.02
N ARG A 11 -19.30 4.90 -14.92
CA ARG A 11 -20.44 5.75 -15.29
C ARG A 11 -20.39 6.11 -16.75
N ASP A 12 -21.55 5.99 -17.38
CA ASP A 12 -21.87 6.54 -18.70
C ASP A 12 -22.84 7.71 -18.57
N ILE A 13 -23.07 8.46 -19.63
CA ILE A 13 -24.05 9.54 -19.67
C ILE A 13 -25.31 9.06 -20.37
N LEU A 14 -26.41 9.04 -19.61
CA LEU A 14 -27.73 8.72 -20.08
C LEU A 14 -28.60 9.99 -20.13
N GLU A 15 -29.48 10.06 -21.11
CA GLU A 15 -30.53 11.05 -21.21
C GLU A 15 -31.87 10.38 -20.93
N TYR A 16 -32.70 11.02 -20.12
CA TYR A 16 -34.08 10.63 -19.88
C TYR A 16 -35.04 11.64 -20.49
N ASP A 17 -35.88 11.19 -21.42
CA ASP A 17 -36.91 11.99 -22.02
C ASP A 17 -38.16 12.03 -21.12
N LEU A 18 -38.47 13.20 -20.59
CA LEU A 18 -39.61 13.41 -19.68
C LEU A 18 -40.97 13.21 -20.36
N LYS A 19 -41.04 13.33 -21.68
CA LYS A 19 -42.31 13.21 -22.43
C LYS A 19 -42.61 11.73 -22.74
N THR A 20 -41.60 11.01 -23.18
CA THR A 20 -41.74 9.59 -23.56
C THR A 20 -41.51 8.64 -22.45
N GLY A 21 -40.85 9.06 -21.36
CA GLY A 21 -40.45 8.20 -20.22
C GLY A 21 -39.36 7.20 -20.59
N THR A 22 -38.56 7.48 -21.61
CA THR A 22 -37.55 6.56 -22.12
C THR A 22 -36.14 7.03 -21.86
N TYR A 23 -35.19 6.08 -21.76
CA TYR A 23 -33.76 6.36 -21.62
C TYR A 23 -33.02 6.09 -22.90
N ARG A 24 -31.96 6.84 -23.16
CA ARG A 24 -30.96 6.51 -24.18
C ARG A 24 -29.56 6.80 -23.66
N PHE A 25 -28.59 6.02 -24.08
CA PHE A 25 -27.19 6.36 -23.91
C PHE A 25 -26.83 7.50 -24.83
N VAL A 26 -26.28 8.58 -24.27
CA VAL A 26 -25.71 9.68 -25.05
C VAL A 26 -24.20 9.46 -25.21
N ILE A 27 -23.51 9.16 -24.14
CA ILE A 27 -22.08 8.84 -24.16
C ILE A 27 -21.87 7.49 -23.48
N LYS A 28 -21.19 6.59 -24.19
CA LYS A 28 -20.80 5.27 -23.67
C LYS A 28 -19.33 5.03 -24.00
N HIS A 29 -18.54 4.68 -22.98
CA HIS A 29 -17.11 4.46 -23.11
C HIS A 29 -16.59 3.58 -21.96
N ASP A 30 -15.48 2.87 -22.15
CA ASP A 30 -14.89 1.97 -21.13
C ASP A 30 -14.38 2.70 -19.89
N GLY A 31 -14.06 4.00 -19.98
CA GLY A 31 -13.66 4.84 -18.85
C GLY A 31 -14.83 5.60 -18.23
N GLU A 32 -14.57 6.34 -17.15
CA GLU A 32 -15.59 7.15 -16.48
C GLU A 32 -15.99 8.38 -17.29
N ASP A 33 -17.30 8.56 -17.49
CA ASP A 33 -17.93 9.76 -18.04
C ASP A 33 -18.86 10.41 -17.00
N ARG A 34 -18.70 11.73 -16.74
CA ARG A 34 -19.38 12.41 -15.62
C ARG A 34 -19.76 13.86 -15.90
N ASN A 35 -20.58 14.41 -15.00
CA ASN A 35 -20.92 15.84 -14.95
C ASN A 35 -21.36 16.39 -16.31
N PRO A 36 -22.37 15.79 -16.98
CA PRO A 36 -22.87 16.32 -18.23
C PRO A 36 -23.55 17.68 -18.00
N VAL A 37 -23.29 18.62 -18.90
CA VAL A 37 -23.98 19.91 -18.95
C VAL A 37 -24.29 20.25 -20.40
N TYR A 38 -25.49 20.74 -20.68
CA TYR A 38 -25.85 21.20 -22.00
C TYR A 38 -25.18 22.53 -22.32
N SER A 39 -24.80 22.73 -23.58
CA SER A 39 -24.39 24.05 -24.06
C SER A 39 -25.53 25.07 -23.91
N SER A 40 -25.20 26.36 -23.79
CA SER A 40 -26.19 27.41 -23.60
C SER A 40 -27.14 27.56 -24.80
N ASP A 41 -26.75 27.11 -26.01
CA ASP A 41 -27.57 27.07 -27.20
C ASP A 41 -28.34 25.76 -27.39
N GLY A 42 -28.18 24.82 -26.45
CA GLY A 42 -28.83 23.50 -26.45
C GLY A 42 -28.42 22.57 -27.59
N LYS A 43 -27.30 22.80 -28.29
CA LYS A 43 -26.87 22.01 -29.45
C LYS A 43 -25.75 21.01 -29.15
N SER A 44 -25.12 21.11 -28.01
CA SER A 44 -24.01 20.25 -27.59
C SER A 44 -24.12 19.88 -26.13
N ILE A 45 -23.38 18.83 -25.75
CA ILE A 45 -23.19 18.44 -24.39
C ILE A 45 -21.69 18.54 -24.02
N TYR A 46 -21.39 19.10 -22.87
CA TYR A 46 -20.05 19.08 -22.28
C TYR A 46 -20.04 18.11 -21.14
N PHE A 47 -18.94 17.38 -20.96
CA PHE A 47 -18.82 16.36 -19.92
C PHE A 47 -17.35 16.11 -19.55
N LEU A 48 -17.13 15.46 -18.42
CA LEU A 48 -15.83 14.99 -18.00
C LEU A 48 -15.65 13.52 -18.40
N SER A 49 -14.49 13.20 -19.00
CA SER A 49 -14.20 11.84 -19.49
C SER A 49 -12.74 11.46 -19.27
N GLU A 50 -12.51 10.17 -18.99
CA GLU A 50 -11.17 9.55 -18.87
C GLU A 50 -10.73 8.82 -20.16
N ARG A 51 -11.33 9.09 -21.29
CA ARG A 51 -10.97 8.45 -22.57
C ARG A 51 -9.50 8.72 -22.96
N GLU A 52 -8.98 7.88 -23.85
CA GLU A 52 -7.60 7.95 -24.36
C GLU A 52 -6.51 7.71 -23.28
N GLY A 53 -6.85 7.02 -22.17
CA GLY A 53 -5.91 6.70 -21.12
C GLY A 53 -5.41 7.89 -20.30
N HIS A 54 -6.03 9.05 -20.47
CA HIS A 54 -5.69 10.28 -19.75
C HIS A 54 -6.50 10.45 -18.48
N SER A 55 -6.05 11.35 -17.62
CA SER A 55 -6.85 11.85 -16.51
C SER A 55 -8.11 12.52 -17.05
N MET A 56 -9.15 12.59 -16.22
CA MET A 56 -10.42 13.21 -16.59
C MET A 56 -10.24 14.63 -17.11
N ASN A 57 -10.77 14.90 -18.28
CA ASN A 57 -10.72 16.19 -18.96
C ASN A 57 -12.11 16.61 -19.43
N VAL A 58 -12.26 17.87 -19.86
CA VAL A 58 -13.50 18.38 -20.43
C VAL A 58 -13.57 17.99 -21.89
N TYR A 59 -14.68 17.36 -22.28
CA TYR A 59 -15.01 16.97 -23.65
C TYR A 59 -16.32 17.64 -24.10
N GLN A 60 -16.49 17.73 -25.40
CA GLN A 60 -17.72 18.16 -26.05
C GLN A 60 -18.19 17.05 -27.01
N ALA A 61 -19.50 16.84 -27.09
CA ALA A 61 -20.17 16.05 -28.14
C ALA A 61 -21.41 16.77 -28.65
N ASP A 62 -21.97 16.31 -29.77
CA ASP A 62 -23.33 16.67 -30.16
C ASP A 62 -24.38 15.98 -29.27
N LEU A 63 -25.64 16.30 -29.40
CA LEU A 63 -26.71 15.73 -28.56
C LEU A 63 -26.93 14.22 -28.78
N ASN A 64 -26.39 13.65 -29.85
CA ASN A 64 -26.44 12.21 -30.11
C ASN A 64 -25.18 11.48 -29.63
N GLY A 65 -24.26 12.20 -29.00
CA GLY A 65 -23.00 11.62 -28.49
C GLY A 65 -21.94 11.46 -29.57
N ASN A 66 -22.14 11.98 -30.77
CA ASN A 66 -21.15 11.94 -31.84
C ASN A 66 -20.23 13.18 -31.80
N ASN A 67 -19.20 13.19 -32.66
CA ASN A 67 -18.27 14.29 -32.79
C ASN A 67 -17.56 14.67 -31.49
N VAL A 68 -17.19 13.63 -30.68
CA VAL A 68 -16.53 13.81 -29.39
C VAL A 68 -15.15 14.42 -29.59
N LYS A 69 -14.90 15.53 -28.91
CA LYS A 69 -13.59 16.21 -28.92
C LYS A 69 -13.19 16.71 -27.56
N ALA A 70 -11.90 16.61 -27.24
CA ALA A 70 -11.32 17.17 -26.03
C ALA A 70 -11.26 18.70 -26.11
N LEU A 71 -11.67 19.38 -25.04
CA LEU A 71 -11.50 20.81 -24.87
C LEU A 71 -10.34 21.16 -23.93
N THR A 72 -9.91 20.21 -23.11
CA THR A 72 -8.75 20.33 -22.21
C THR A 72 -7.84 19.12 -22.35
N SER A 73 -6.57 19.28 -21.97
CA SER A 73 -5.55 18.22 -22.07
C SER A 73 -4.65 18.15 -20.82
N PHE A 74 -5.27 18.26 -19.65
CA PHE A 74 -4.54 18.13 -18.39
C PHE A 74 -4.06 16.70 -18.18
N LYS A 75 -2.81 16.53 -17.71
CA LYS A 75 -2.16 15.21 -17.62
C LYS A 75 -2.01 14.67 -16.20
N GLY A 76 -2.09 15.52 -15.20
CA GLY A 76 -1.89 15.13 -13.81
C GLY A 76 -3.18 14.70 -13.14
N GLU A 77 -3.77 15.62 -12.38
CA GLU A 77 -4.98 15.39 -11.62
C GLU A 77 -6.23 15.40 -12.52
N PRO A 78 -7.33 14.77 -12.10
CA PRO A 78 -8.58 14.83 -12.82
C PRO A 78 -9.23 16.22 -12.73
N VAL A 79 -9.78 16.71 -13.83
CA VAL A 79 -10.72 17.83 -13.83
C VAL A 79 -11.99 17.41 -13.10
N ARG A 80 -12.59 18.34 -12.33
CA ARG A 80 -13.75 18.08 -11.46
C ARG A 80 -14.76 19.23 -11.50
N PHE A 81 -15.99 18.94 -11.11
CA PHE A 81 -17.04 19.92 -10.83
C PHE A 81 -17.36 20.82 -12.04
N LEU A 82 -17.47 20.22 -13.23
CA LEU A 82 -17.84 20.95 -14.44
C LEU A 82 -19.25 21.57 -14.30
N SER A 83 -19.35 22.86 -14.54
CA SER A 83 -20.58 23.58 -14.63
C SER A 83 -20.51 24.62 -15.76
N ILE A 84 -21.65 25.14 -16.20
CA ILE A 84 -21.74 26.14 -17.26
C ILE A 84 -22.70 27.27 -16.87
N SER A 85 -22.33 28.48 -17.20
CA SER A 85 -23.19 29.65 -17.04
C SER A 85 -24.09 29.87 -18.26
N LYS A 86 -25.11 30.72 -18.13
CA LYS A 86 -26.04 31.05 -19.24
C LYS A 86 -25.36 31.65 -20.47
N ASN A 87 -24.22 32.32 -20.29
CA ASN A 87 -23.45 32.90 -21.40
C ASN A 87 -22.45 31.89 -22.02
N GLY A 88 -22.48 30.63 -21.62
CA GLY A 88 -21.64 29.58 -22.19
C GLY A 88 -20.25 29.46 -21.59
N THR A 89 -19.92 30.22 -20.54
CA THR A 89 -18.65 30.05 -19.83
C THR A 89 -18.72 28.84 -18.92
N MET A 90 -17.85 27.87 -19.14
CA MET A 90 -17.67 26.71 -18.26
C MET A 90 -16.73 27.05 -17.10
N VAL A 91 -16.98 26.46 -15.92
CA VAL A 91 -16.13 26.53 -14.75
C VAL A 91 -15.86 25.11 -14.26
N PHE A 92 -14.65 24.84 -13.86
CA PHE A 92 -14.25 23.54 -13.30
C PHE A 92 -13.06 23.68 -12.35
N GLY A 93 -12.87 22.67 -11.52
CA GLY A 93 -11.71 22.52 -10.63
C GLY A 93 -10.61 21.66 -11.26
N TYR A 94 -9.35 22.05 -11.10
CA TYR A 94 -8.18 21.24 -11.44
C TYR A 94 -7.05 21.51 -10.45
N ALA A 95 -6.50 20.44 -9.87
CA ALA A 95 -5.37 20.50 -8.91
C ALA A 95 -5.57 21.52 -7.76
N GLY A 96 -6.80 21.61 -7.23
CA GLY A 96 -7.14 22.54 -6.14
C GLY A 96 -7.44 23.97 -6.56
N GLU A 97 -7.35 24.28 -7.85
CA GLU A 97 -7.56 25.60 -8.42
C GLU A 97 -8.83 25.66 -9.30
N LEU A 98 -9.38 26.85 -9.49
CA LEU A 98 -10.53 27.09 -10.35
C LEU A 98 -10.10 27.56 -11.73
N TYR A 99 -10.76 27.06 -12.75
CA TYR A 99 -10.53 27.42 -14.14
C TYR A 99 -11.82 27.80 -14.82
N THR A 100 -11.73 28.74 -15.76
CA THR A 100 -12.80 29.07 -16.74
C THR A 100 -12.41 28.60 -18.12
N LEU A 101 -13.41 28.25 -18.94
CA LEU A 101 -13.23 27.81 -20.31
C LEU A 101 -14.44 28.22 -21.16
N ASN A 102 -14.19 28.83 -22.31
CA ASN A 102 -15.17 29.00 -23.37
C ASN A 102 -14.99 27.93 -24.45
N ALA A 103 -16.03 27.53 -25.15
CA ALA A 103 -16.01 26.39 -26.08
C ALA A 103 -14.91 26.49 -27.18
N LYS A 104 -14.44 27.66 -27.51
CA LYS A 104 -13.37 27.93 -28.50
C LYS A 104 -12.05 28.42 -27.87
N GLY A 105 -12.02 28.57 -26.55
CA GLY A 105 -10.90 29.14 -25.81
C GLY A 105 -9.95 28.07 -25.21
N LYS A 106 -8.90 28.57 -24.57
CA LYS A 106 -8.03 27.77 -23.71
C LYS A 106 -8.50 27.91 -22.26
N PRO A 107 -8.24 26.87 -21.40
CA PRO A 107 -8.47 26.98 -19.96
C PRO A 107 -7.71 28.16 -19.36
N ASN A 108 -8.40 28.98 -18.59
CA ASN A 108 -7.82 30.14 -17.90
C ASN A 108 -7.97 29.93 -16.38
N LYS A 109 -6.86 29.94 -15.66
CA LYS A 109 -6.84 29.82 -14.19
C LYS A 109 -7.40 31.11 -13.57
N LEU A 110 -8.38 30.98 -12.69
CA LEU A 110 -8.89 32.10 -11.92
C LEU A 110 -7.90 32.42 -10.76
N LYS A 111 -7.54 33.70 -10.68
CA LYS A 111 -6.82 34.22 -9.52
C LYS A 111 -7.84 34.59 -8.44
N VAL A 112 -7.87 33.76 -7.40
CA VAL A 112 -8.70 34.00 -6.22
C VAL A 112 -7.81 34.63 -5.15
N SER A 113 -8.21 35.78 -4.61
CA SER A 113 -7.56 36.43 -3.47
C SER A 113 -8.55 36.50 -2.32
N ILE A 114 -8.16 35.96 -1.17
CA ILE A 114 -8.93 36.04 0.06
C ILE A 114 -8.22 37.04 0.97
N VAL A 115 -8.90 38.12 1.31
CA VAL A 115 -8.39 39.10 2.28
C VAL A 115 -9.10 38.82 3.60
N HIS A 116 -8.32 38.54 4.64
CA HIS A 116 -8.83 38.37 5.98
C HIS A 116 -7.82 38.96 6.99
N ASP A 117 -8.34 39.38 8.12
CA ASP A 117 -7.51 39.82 9.25
C ASP A 117 -6.88 38.58 9.89
N ASN A 118 -5.56 38.49 9.83
CA ASN A 118 -4.82 37.36 10.38
C ASN A 118 -4.45 37.66 11.83
N ASN A 119 -5.38 37.36 12.75
CA ASN A 119 -5.17 37.44 14.21
C ASN A 119 -4.73 36.10 14.81
N GLU A 120 -4.32 35.14 13.97
CA GLU A 120 -3.85 33.84 14.46
C GLU A 120 -2.42 33.95 15.02
N PRO A 121 -2.13 33.26 16.13
CA PRO A 121 -0.77 33.24 16.67
C PRO A 121 0.20 32.56 15.70
N ASP A 122 1.43 33.05 15.65
CA ASP A 122 2.50 32.53 14.78
C ASP A 122 2.81 31.03 15.02
N MET A 123 2.41 30.50 16.17
CA MET A 123 2.54 29.08 16.52
C MET A 123 1.23 28.50 17.01
N LEU A 124 0.75 27.46 16.33
CA LEU A 124 -0.41 26.68 16.72
C LEU A 124 0.06 25.36 17.35
N LYS A 125 -0.26 25.15 18.65
CA LYS A 125 -0.05 23.85 19.30
C LYS A 125 -1.28 22.97 19.07
N LEU A 126 -1.09 21.87 18.40
CA LEU A 126 -2.15 20.92 18.09
C LEU A 126 -1.90 19.58 18.79
N ASN A 127 -2.91 19.06 19.45
CA ASN A 127 -2.89 17.70 19.99
C ASN A 127 -3.72 16.80 19.08
N PHE A 128 -3.08 15.78 18.52
CA PHE A 128 -3.74 14.80 17.67
C PHE A 128 -3.97 13.51 18.44
N ARG A 129 -5.19 12.99 18.37
CA ARG A 129 -5.55 11.67 18.91
C ARG A 129 -5.82 10.66 17.79
N SER A 130 -5.85 11.11 16.54
CA SER A 130 -6.14 10.29 15.35
C SER A 130 -5.59 10.95 14.09
N GLY A 131 -5.71 10.28 12.94
CA GLY A 131 -5.32 10.82 11.64
C GLY A 131 -3.85 10.60 11.28
N MET A 132 -3.13 9.80 12.06
CA MET A 132 -1.79 9.32 11.70
C MET A 132 -1.91 8.30 10.57
N ASN A 133 -1.15 8.51 9.52
CA ASN A 133 -1.10 7.63 8.37
C ASN A 133 0.34 7.16 8.11
N SER A 134 0.51 6.05 7.43
CA SER A 134 1.81 5.57 6.95
C SER A 134 2.85 5.49 8.07
N VAL A 135 2.75 4.47 8.91
CA VAL A 135 3.72 4.25 10.00
C VAL A 135 4.82 3.31 9.54
N ALA A 136 6.06 3.66 9.82
CA ALA A 136 7.23 2.81 9.66
C ALA A 136 8.04 2.77 10.96
N ILE A 137 8.64 1.62 11.25
CA ILE A 137 9.52 1.42 12.41
C ILE A 137 10.94 1.37 11.89
N ASP A 138 11.86 2.02 12.58
CA ASP A 138 13.27 1.89 12.26
C ASP A 138 13.80 0.48 12.59
N PRO A 139 14.89 0.01 11.97
CA PRO A 139 15.40 -1.35 12.18
C PRO A 139 15.77 -1.67 13.62
N SER A 140 16.00 -0.67 14.46
CA SER A 140 16.31 -0.86 15.88
C SER A 140 15.08 -0.96 16.77
N GLY A 141 13.88 -0.66 16.25
CA GLY A 141 12.63 -0.60 17.02
C GLY A 141 12.53 0.64 17.94
N LYS A 142 13.47 1.58 17.86
CA LYS A 142 13.54 2.74 18.76
C LYS A 142 12.93 4.02 18.23
N GLN A 143 12.56 4.05 16.97
CA GLN A 143 11.93 5.21 16.34
C GLN A 143 10.77 4.79 15.44
N PHE A 144 9.77 5.67 15.39
CA PHE A 144 8.64 5.57 14.47
C PHE A 144 8.64 6.78 13.54
N ALA A 145 8.59 6.53 12.24
CA ALA A 145 8.25 7.56 11.27
C ALA A 145 6.78 7.43 10.91
N PHE A 146 6.09 8.55 10.79
CA PHE A 146 4.68 8.58 10.42
C PHE A 146 4.33 9.87 9.69
N THR A 147 3.19 9.86 8.99
CA THR A 147 2.65 11.07 8.39
C THR A 147 1.44 11.56 9.16
N GLN A 148 1.41 12.85 9.45
CA GLN A 148 0.31 13.52 10.13
C GLN A 148 0.02 14.85 9.45
N ARG A 149 -1.23 15.07 9.02
CA ARG A 149 -1.66 16.28 8.28
C ARG A 149 -0.77 16.60 7.06
N GLY A 150 -0.31 15.57 6.35
CA GLY A 150 0.53 15.73 5.18
C GLY A 150 2.00 16.04 5.46
N GLU A 151 2.46 15.90 6.69
CA GLU A 151 3.87 16.08 7.06
C GLU A 151 4.45 14.80 7.63
N VAL A 152 5.75 14.60 7.43
CA VAL A 152 6.50 13.47 8.00
C VAL A 152 7.08 13.86 9.35
N PHE A 153 6.87 12.99 10.32
CA PHE A 153 7.44 13.09 11.68
C PHE A 153 8.21 11.83 12.03
N VAL A 154 9.19 11.97 12.91
CA VAL A 154 9.83 10.84 13.58
C VAL A 154 9.76 11.06 15.08
N THR A 155 9.32 10.03 15.80
CA THR A 155 9.26 10.02 17.26
C THR A 155 10.06 8.85 17.84
N SER A 156 10.59 9.02 19.04
CA SER A 156 11.21 7.95 19.80
C SER A 156 10.13 7.00 20.35
N SER A 157 10.43 5.70 20.41
CA SER A 157 9.55 4.70 21.05
C SER A 157 9.57 4.80 22.58
N ASP A 158 10.70 5.17 23.16
CA ASP A 158 10.95 5.13 24.60
C ASP A 158 10.78 6.50 25.26
N TYR A 159 10.79 7.57 24.46
CA TYR A 159 10.74 8.96 24.93
C TYR A 159 9.71 9.75 24.13
N THR A 160 9.36 10.94 24.61
CA THR A 160 8.41 11.84 23.92
C THR A 160 9.06 12.73 22.85
N THR A 161 10.35 12.50 22.55
CA THR A 161 11.08 13.30 21.56
C THR A 161 10.52 13.06 20.18
N THR A 162 10.01 14.10 19.56
CA THR A 162 9.42 14.06 18.22
C THR A 162 10.03 15.14 17.35
N LYS A 163 10.46 14.79 16.15
CA LYS A 163 11.01 15.68 15.13
C LYS A 163 10.09 15.74 13.92
N ARG A 164 9.74 16.95 13.49
CA ARG A 164 9.16 17.18 12.16
C ARG A 164 10.28 17.09 11.12
N ILE A 165 10.12 16.22 10.16
CA ILE A 165 11.10 15.96 9.10
C ILE A 165 10.87 16.88 7.91
N THR A 166 9.60 17.02 7.49
CA THR A 166 9.21 17.87 6.36
C THR A 166 8.54 19.15 6.86
N ASN A 167 8.70 20.23 6.12
CA ASN A 167 8.05 21.52 6.39
C ASN A 167 7.72 22.20 5.06
N THR A 168 6.74 21.67 4.37
CA THR A 168 6.36 22.12 3.02
C THR A 168 4.87 22.37 2.94
N PRO A 169 4.40 23.19 1.98
CA PRO A 169 2.96 23.34 1.73
C PRO A 169 2.36 22.13 0.97
N ALA A 170 3.19 21.16 0.58
CA ALA A 170 2.76 19.94 -0.09
C ALA A 170 2.28 18.89 0.92
N ALA A 171 1.60 17.87 0.42
CA ALA A 171 1.24 16.71 1.22
C ALA A 171 2.27 15.59 1.05
N GLU A 172 2.63 14.95 2.17
CA GLU A 172 3.47 13.77 2.22
C GLU A 172 2.68 12.52 2.64
N GLN A 173 3.10 11.35 2.13
CA GLN A 173 2.52 10.06 2.49
C GLN A 173 3.51 8.91 2.24
N GLY A 174 3.24 7.74 2.84
CA GLY A 174 3.98 6.51 2.55
C GLY A 174 5.44 6.61 2.95
N VAL A 175 5.75 6.58 4.25
CA VAL A 175 7.11 6.67 4.77
C VAL A 175 7.72 5.28 4.98
N THR A 176 9.02 5.14 4.72
CA THR A 176 9.82 3.94 5.00
C THR A 176 11.23 4.31 5.45
N PHE A 177 11.80 3.52 6.38
CA PHE A 177 13.21 3.61 6.74
C PHE A 177 14.08 2.75 5.84
N SER A 178 15.32 3.16 5.62
CA SER A 178 16.36 2.28 5.10
C SER A 178 16.72 1.18 6.10
N SER A 179 17.32 0.08 5.62
CA SER A 179 17.73 -1.06 6.46
C SER A 179 18.74 -0.71 7.56
N ASN A 180 19.45 0.41 7.44
CA ASN A 180 20.37 0.92 8.45
C ASN A 180 19.77 2.04 9.32
N GLY A 181 18.51 2.43 9.10
CA GLY A 181 17.82 3.47 9.86
C GLY A 181 18.30 4.91 9.61
N LYS A 182 19.20 5.14 8.65
CA LYS A 182 19.82 6.45 8.41
C LYS A 182 19.18 7.27 7.30
N GLU A 183 18.27 6.68 6.57
CA GLU A 183 17.52 7.33 5.50
C GLU A 183 16.02 7.08 5.69
N LEU A 184 15.23 8.08 5.33
CA LEU A 184 13.77 7.99 5.18
C LEU A 184 13.44 8.25 3.72
N VAL A 185 12.53 7.44 3.17
CA VAL A 185 11.93 7.71 1.87
C VAL A 185 10.43 7.85 2.04
N TYR A 186 9.86 8.83 1.39
CA TYR A 186 8.43 9.12 1.42
C TYR A 186 7.99 9.74 0.09
N ALA A 187 6.70 9.68 -0.18
CA ALA A 187 6.10 10.36 -1.33
C ALA A 187 5.67 11.77 -0.93
N SER A 188 6.02 12.77 -1.73
CA SER A 188 5.60 14.15 -1.56
C SER A 188 4.93 14.68 -2.83
N ARG A 189 3.88 15.49 -2.65
CA ARG A 189 3.12 16.07 -3.77
C ARG A 189 3.65 17.44 -4.20
N ARG A 190 4.92 17.68 -4.04
CA ARG A 190 5.60 18.89 -4.56
C ARG A 190 5.44 18.95 -6.08
N ASN A 191 5.32 20.15 -6.61
CA ASN A 191 5.09 20.38 -8.05
C ASN A 191 3.80 19.71 -8.61
N GLN A 192 2.76 19.60 -7.78
CA GLN A 192 1.43 19.08 -8.14
C GLN A 192 1.39 17.60 -8.57
N LYS A 193 2.45 16.85 -8.37
CA LYS A 193 2.54 15.40 -8.63
C LYS A 193 3.23 14.69 -7.49
N TRP A 194 2.90 13.42 -7.29
CA TRP A 194 3.57 12.58 -6.32
C TRP A 194 4.93 12.14 -6.84
N ASP A 195 5.98 12.43 -6.10
CA ASP A 195 7.35 11.96 -6.34
C ASP A 195 7.98 11.47 -5.03
N LEU A 196 9.02 10.60 -5.15
CA LEU A 196 9.73 10.11 -3.98
C LEU A 196 10.85 11.06 -3.58
N TYR A 197 10.86 11.38 -2.31
CA TYR A 197 11.91 12.17 -1.66
C TYR A 197 12.63 11.33 -0.65
N LYS A 198 13.92 11.60 -0.50
CA LYS A 198 14.78 11.02 0.52
C LYS A 198 15.17 12.08 1.53
N ALA A 199 15.02 11.78 2.81
CA ALA A 199 15.54 12.57 3.90
C ALA A 199 16.70 11.85 4.59
N THR A 200 17.72 12.62 4.96
CA THR A 200 18.88 12.17 5.72
C THR A 200 19.20 13.19 6.81
N MET A 201 19.86 12.75 7.87
CA MET A 201 20.40 13.65 8.87
C MET A 201 21.53 14.48 8.26
N ALA A 202 21.56 15.77 8.54
CA ALA A 202 22.57 16.68 7.98
C ALA A 202 23.97 16.42 8.56
N SER A 203 24.04 16.05 9.84
CA SER A 203 25.27 15.64 10.49
C SER A 203 25.37 14.12 10.59
N LYS A 204 26.57 13.56 10.36
CA LYS A 204 26.87 12.15 10.60
C LYS A 204 26.95 11.80 12.09
N GLU A 205 27.11 12.80 12.94
CA GLU A 205 27.19 12.69 14.39
C GLU A 205 25.82 12.61 15.05
N ASP A 206 24.76 12.99 14.33
CA ASP A 206 23.39 12.86 14.86
C ASP A 206 23.07 11.37 15.09
N PRO A 207 22.62 11.01 16.31
CA PRO A 207 22.43 9.60 16.67
C PRO A 207 21.25 8.97 15.94
N ASN A 208 20.19 9.74 15.69
CA ASN A 208 18.95 9.30 15.05
C ASN A 208 18.11 10.51 14.61
N PHE A 209 17.06 10.25 13.81
CA PHE A 209 16.19 11.29 13.27
C PHE A 209 15.46 12.12 14.34
N ALA A 210 14.97 11.49 15.40
CA ALA A 210 14.23 12.18 16.46
C ALA A 210 15.08 13.25 17.16
N ASN A 211 16.39 13.06 17.22
CA ASN A 211 17.36 13.96 17.85
C ASN A 211 18.26 14.70 16.86
N ALA A 212 18.00 14.59 15.56
CA ALA A 212 18.82 15.25 14.55
C ALA A 212 18.68 16.79 14.62
N LEU A 213 19.78 17.50 14.46
CA LEU A 213 19.79 18.96 14.46
C LEU A 213 19.13 19.50 13.18
N ALA A 214 19.50 18.95 12.04
CA ALA A 214 18.97 19.36 10.74
C ALA A 214 18.76 18.16 9.81
N ILE A 215 17.80 18.30 8.91
CA ILE A 215 17.45 17.29 7.90
C ILE A 215 17.78 17.82 6.51
N LYS A 216 18.35 16.95 5.68
CA LYS A 216 18.54 17.18 4.23
C LYS A 216 17.52 16.37 3.47
N GLU A 217 16.86 16.99 2.50
CA GLU A 217 15.90 16.35 1.62
C GLU A 217 16.37 16.45 0.17
N GLU A 218 16.16 15.38 -0.60
CA GLU A 218 16.44 15.38 -2.03
C GLU A 218 15.40 14.57 -2.80
N LEU A 219 15.16 14.95 -4.05
CA LEU A 219 14.33 14.19 -4.97
C LEU A 219 15.07 12.88 -5.33
N LEU A 220 14.47 11.73 -5.01
CA LEU A 220 15.14 10.43 -5.12
C LEU A 220 15.30 9.96 -6.57
N ILE A 221 14.26 10.14 -7.40
CA ILE A 221 14.22 9.61 -8.78
C ILE A 221 13.91 10.74 -9.77
N PRO A 222 14.86 11.67 -10.02
CA PRO A 222 14.61 12.82 -10.91
C PRO A 222 14.47 12.43 -12.38
N SER A 223 15.11 11.35 -12.81
CA SER A 223 15.19 10.93 -14.22
C SER A 223 13.93 10.23 -14.73
N HIS A 224 13.09 9.70 -13.85
CA HIS A 224 11.92 8.92 -14.26
C HIS A 224 10.64 9.75 -14.21
N LYS A 225 9.90 9.80 -15.32
CA LYS A 225 8.59 10.45 -15.41
C LYS A 225 7.51 9.60 -14.73
N GLY A 226 6.37 10.21 -14.41
CA GLY A 226 5.23 9.55 -13.77
C GLY A 226 5.12 9.83 -12.27
N GLU A 227 3.94 9.58 -11.73
CA GLU A 227 3.65 9.71 -10.29
C GLU A 227 4.21 8.50 -9.52
N LYS A 228 4.85 8.75 -8.37
CA LYS A 228 5.46 7.71 -7.54
C LYS A 228 4.95 7.83 -6.11
N SER A 229 4.47 6.71 -5.54
CA SER A 229 3.90 6.68 -4.20
C SER A 229 4.17 5.35 -3.50
N HIS A 230 3.84 5.27 -2.21
CA HIS A 230 3.93 4.06 -1.38
C HIS A 230 5.31 3.38 -1.43
N PRO A 231 6.42 4.08 -1.15
CA PRO A 231 7.73 3.48 -1.18
C PRO A 231 7.93 2.46 -0.04
N GLN A 232 8.67 1.38 -0.33
CA GLN A 232 9.14 0.43 0.67
C GLN A 232 10.57 -0.01 0.33
N TYR A 233 11.50 0.13 1.26
CA TYR A 233 12.81 -0.47 1.14
C TYR A 233 12.73 -2.00 1.16
N SER A 234 13.55 -2.65 0.35
CA SER A 234 13.82 -4.07 0.52
C SER A 234 14.52 -4.32 1.86
N PRO A 235 14.32 -5.48 2.51
CA PRO A 235 14.99 -5.79 3.79
C PRO A 235 16.52 -5.67 3.75
N ASP A 236 17.15 -5.98 2.60
CA ASP A 236 18.59 -5.82 2.41
C ASP A 236 19.03 -4.36 2.10
N GLY A 237 18.08 -3.44 1.95
CA GLY A 237 18.30 -2.01 1.71
C GLY A 237 18.82 -1.66 0.32
N LYS A 238 18.89 -2.61 -0.61
CA LYS A 238 19.47 -2.37 -1.95
C LYS A 238 18.48 -1.80 -2.94
N GLU A 239 17.20 -1.97 -2.68
CA GLU A 239 16.14 -1.61 -3.61
C GLU A 239 14.97 -0.95 -2.89
N ILE A 240 14.19 -0.16 -3.62
CA ILE A 240 12.96 0.47 -3.14
C ILE A 240 11.86 0.13 -4.11
N ALA A 241 10.85 -0.61 -3.66
CA ALA A 241 9.62 -0.80 -4.42
C ALA A 241 8.71 0.42 -4.24
N PHE A 242 7.92 0.74 -5.25
CA PHE A 242 6.96 1.83 -5.21
C PHE A 242 5.86 1.66 -6.26
N VAL A 243 4.75 2.35 -6.05
CA VAL A 243 3.64 2.38 -7.01
C VAL A 243 3.89 3.51 -8.01
N LEU A 244 3.96 3.15 -9.30
CA LEU A 244 4.14 4.06 -10.41
C LEU A 244 2.80 4.30 -11.12
N ASP A 245 2.43 5.58 -11.31
CA ASP A 245 1.20 6.02 -11.98
C ASP A 245 -0.10 5.38 -11.47
N ARG A 246 -0.10 4.95 -10.19
CA ARG A 246 -1.23 4.23 -9.55
C ARG A 246 -1.63 2.92 -10.25
N LYS A 247 -0.82 2.42 -11.18
CA LYS A 247 -1.15 1.27 -12.04
C LYS A 247 -0.09 0.18 -12.04
N LYS A 248 1.14 0.51 -11.67
CA LYS A 248 2.29 -0.39 -11.84
C LYS A 248 3.04 -0.51 -10.52
N LEU A 249 3.59 -1.67 -10.28
CA LEU A 249 4.60 -1.85 -9.24
C LEU A 249 5.97 -1.77 -9.89
N ALA A 250 6.81 -0.88 -9.39
CA ALA A 250 8.16 -0.65 -9.89
C ALA A 250 9.19 -0.76 -8.77
N VAL A 251 10.42 -1.00 -9.14
CA VAL A 251 11.55 -1.13 -8.22
C VAL A 251 12.68 -0.19 -8.69
N TYR A 252 13.19 0.59 -7.75
CA TYR A 252 14.36 1.44 -7.89
C TYR A 252 15.56 0.75 -7.25
N ASN A 253 16.65 0.62 -7.99
CA ASN A 253 17.93 0.13 -7.48
C ASN A 253 18.73 1.30 -6.91
N VAL A 254 19.10 1.20 -5.63
CA VAL A 254 19.77 2.30 -4.90
C VAL A 254 21.19 2.56 -5.43
N ALA A 255 21.90 1.51 -5.88
CA ALA A 255 23.30 1.61 -6.30
C ALA A 255 23.44 2.23 -7.70
N ASP A 256 22.73 1.71 -8.69
CA ASP A 256 22.82 2.16 -10.08
C ASP A 256 21.76 3.17 -10.50
N LYS A 257 20.81 3.47 -9.60
CA LYS A 257 19.71 4.43 -9.77
C LYS A 257 18.75 4.07 -10.92
N SER A 258 18.73 2.82 -11.34
CA SER A 258 17.82 2.33 -12.37
C SER A 258 16.41 2.10 -11.80
N VAL A 259 15.41 2.23 -12.67
CA VAL A 259 14.01 1.91 -12.38
C VAL A 259 13.54 0.83 -13.33
N ARG A 260 12.92 -0.22 -12.81
CA ARG A 260 12.26 -1.26 -13.60
C ARG A 260 10.83 -1.46 -13.13
N VAL A 261 9.93 -1.67 -14.06
CA VAL A 261 8.55 -2.07 -13.79
C VAL A 261 8.51 -3.58 -13.64
N ILE A 262 8.00 -4.06 -12.51
CA ILE A 262 7.91 -5.51 -12.22
C ILE A 262 6.50 -6.05 -12.35
N VAL A 263 5.48 -5.20 -12.19
CA VAL A 263 4.06 -5.56 -12.42
C VAL A 263 3.40 -4.45 -13.22
N ASP A 264 2.81 -4.82 -14.35
CA ASP A 264 2.00 -3.97 -15.21
C ASP A 264 0.77 -4.76 -15.66
N VAL A 265 -0.16 -4.96 -14.75
CA VAL A 265 -1.39 -5.69 -15.00
C VAL A 265 -2.59 -4.75 -14.99
N PRO A 266 -3.60 -4.97 -15.83
CA PRO A 266 -4.84 -4.21 -15.75
C PRO A 266 -5.44 -4.38 -14.34
N ASN A 267 -5.87 -3.31 -13.71
CA ASN A 267 -6.52 -3.34 -12.40
C ASN A 267 -5.62 -3.79 -11.23
N LEU A 268 -4.34 -3.42 -11.26
CA LEU A 268 -3.44 -3.67 -10.13
C LEU A 268 -3.98 -3.09 -8.82
N THR A 269 -4.62 -1.92 -8.89
CA THR A 269 -5.14 -1.25 -7.70
C THR A 269 -6.67 -1.29 -7.65
N THR A 270 -7.22 -1.41 -6.45
CA THR A 270 -8.65 -1.40 -6.20
C THR A 270 -9.23 0.04 -6.17
N PHE A 271 -9.80 0.47 -5.04
CA PHE A 271 -10.63 1.68 -5.00
C PHE A 271 -9.88 3.00 -4.82
N ALA A 272 -8.78 3.02 -4.10
CA ALA A 272 -8.12 4.25 -3.66
C ALA A 272 -6.79 4.56 -4.36
N GLY A 273 -6.38 3.74 -5.33
CA GLY A 273 -5.08 3.88 -5.98
C GLY A 273 -3.90 3.54 -5.07
N GLY A 274 -4.17 3.01 -3.87
CA GLY A 274 -3.19 2.41 -2.99
C GLY A 274 -2.99 0.94 -3.34
N LEU A 275 -1.78 0.45 -3.21
CA LEU A 275 -1.43 -0.94 -3.36
C LEU A 275 -0.86 -1.43 -2.04
N VAL A 276 -1.44 -2.50 -1.49
CA VAL A 276 -0.87 -3.20 -0.35
C VAL A 276 0.08 -4.26 -0.87
N TYR A 277 1.34 -4.15 -0.51
CA TYR A 277 2.38 -5.10 -0.90
C TYR A 277 3.45 -5.21 0.18
N GLN A 278 4.22 -6.28 0.15
CA GLN A 278 5.30 -6.52 1.10
C GLN A 278 6.44 -7.30 0.44
N TRP A 279 7.67 -6.87 0.71
CA TRP A 279 8.87 -7.62 0.39
C TRP A 279 8.97 -8.92 1.18
N SER A 280 9.49 -9.96 0.54
CA SER A 280 9.92 -11.18 1.24
C SER A 280 11.16 -10.90 2.10
N PRO A 281 11.36 -11.65 3.20
CA PRO A 281 12.53 -11.46 4.07
C PRO A 281 13.88 -11.62 3.37
N ASP A 282 13.95 -12.41 2.30
CA ASP A 282 15.16 -12.59 1.49
C ASP A 282 15.34 -11.53 0.38
N SER A 283 14.46 -10.54 0.32
CA SER A 283 14.48 -9.44 -0.66
C SER A 283 14.37 -9.88 -2.12
N LYS A 284 13.84 -11.08 -2.42
CA LYS A 284 13.75 -11.61 -3.79
C LYS A 284 12.36 -11.59 -4.37
N TRP A 285 11.34 -11.52 -3.52
CA TRP A 285 9.94 -11.60 -3.89
C TRP A 285 9.14 -10.46 -3.32
N ILE A 286 8.05 -10.11 -3.99
CA ILE A 286 7.04 -9.16 -3.47
C ILE A 286 5.69 -9.85 -3.54
N ALA A 287 5.02 -9.93 -2.39
CA ALA A 287 3.61 -10.30 -2.31
C ALA A 287 2.75 -9.04 -2.35
N PHE A 288 1.64 -9.08 -3.08
CA PHE A 288 0.75 -7.93 -3.25
C PHE A 288 -0.69 -8.37 -3.49
N GLU A 289 -1.63 -7.47 -3.18
CA GLU A 289 -3.03 -7.66 -3.54
C GLU A 289 -3.34 -7.04 -4.90
N TYR A 290 -4.17 -7.69 -5.72
CA TYR A 290 -4.58 -7.17 -7.02
C TYR A 290 -5.91 -7.76 -7.48
N VAL A 291 -6.58 -7.06 -8.38
CA VAL A 291 -7.85 -7.53 -8.97
C VAL A 291 -7.55 -8.41 -10.18
N ALA A 292 -7.26 -9.69 -9.94
CA ALA A 292 -6.81 -10.62 -10.98
C ALA A 292 -7.84 -10.82 -12.10
N ARG A 293 -9.14 -10.80 -11.78
CA ARG A 293 -10.23 -11.14 -12.68
C ARG A 293 -11.05 -9.96 -13.19
N ARG A 294 -10.54 -8.73 -13.07
CA ARG A 294 -11.24 -7.49 -13.44
C ARG A 294 -12.60 -7.31 -12.77
N HIS A 295 -12.80 -7.89 -11.61
CA HIS A 295 -14.05 -7.84 -10.85
C HIS A 295 -13.83 -7.20 -9.47
N ALA A 296 -13.59 -5.89 -9.42
CA ALA A 296 -13.51 -5.17 -8.16
C ALA A 296 -14.84 -5.25 -7.37
N PRO A 297 -14.81 -5.40 -6.03
CA PRO A 297 -13.65 -5.26 -5.14
C PRO A 297 -12.83 -6.54 -4.90
N TYR A 298 -13.19 -7.66 -5.52
CA TYR A 298 -12.60 -8.96 -5.22
C TYR A 298 -11.15 -9.02 -5.68
N SER A 299 -10.23 -9.05 -4.72
CA SER A 299 -8.81 -9.16 -4.95
C SER A 299 -8.26 -10.54 -4.62
N ASP A 300 -7.22 -10.90 -5.32
CA ASP A 300 -6.38 -12.06 -5.06
C ASP A 300 -5.02 -11.61 -4.52
N ILE A 301 -4.26 -12.54 -3.97
CA ILE A 301 -2.87 -12.33 -3.59
C ILE A 301 -1.96 -12.86 -4.70
N GLY A 302 -1.10 -11.98 -5.20
CA GLY A 302 -0.07 -12.31 -6.17
C GLY A 302 1.31 -12.29 -5.54
N ILE A 303 2.23 -13.07 -6.10
CA ILE A 303 3.66 -13.02 -5.80
C ILE A 303 4.41 -12.80 -7.11
N VAL A 304 5.39 -11.90 -7.10
CA VAL A 304 6.26 -11.61 -8.24
C VAL A 304 7.73 -11.55 -7.80
N SER A 305 8.64 -11.95 -8.70
CA SER A 305 10.06 -11.72 -8.48
C SER A 305 10.38 -10.22 -8.45
N LYS A 306 11.35 -9.82 -7.61
CA LYS A 306 11.87 -8.44 -7.62
C LYS A 306 12.37 -7.97 -8.99
N ASP A 307 12.76 -8.91 -9.84
CA ASP A 307 13.25 -8.64 -11.19
C ASP A 307 12.13 -8.62 -12.25
N GLY A 308 10.89 -8.85 -11.83
CA GLY A 308 9.72 -8.95 -12.68
C GLY A 308 9.49 -10.38 -13.20
N GLY A 309 8.72 -10.50 -14.27
CA GLY A 309 8.34 -11.78 -14.87
C GLY A 309 6.90 -12.17 -14.56
N GLU A 310 6.65 -13.46 -14.42
CA GLU A 310 5.32 -14.00 -14.18
C GLU A 310 4.77 -13.59 -12.80
N VAL A 311 3.53 -13.15 -12.77
CA VAL A 311 2.75 -12.94 -11.54
C VAL A 311 2.04 -14.22 -11.19
N HIS A 312 2.44 -14.85 -10.09
CA HIS A 312 1.81 -16.06 -9.58
C HIS A 312 0.64 -15.70 -8.68
N ASN A 313 -0.60 -16.01 -9.11
CA ASN A 313 -1.80 -15.85 -8.28
C ASN A 313 -1.89 -17.03 -7.31
N ILE A 314 -1.67 -16.78 -6.01
CA ILE A 314 -1.62 -17.84 -5.00
C ILE A 314 -2.96 -18.14 -4.33
N THR A 315 -3.94 -17.26 -4.45
CA THR A 315 -5.28 -17.48 -3.89
C THR A 315 -6.26 -17.99 -4.94
N ASN A 316 -6.15 -17.48 -6.16
CA ASN A 316 -6.95 -17.81 -7.34
C ASN A 316 -8.43 -18.04 -7.01
N SER A 317 -9.01 -17.15 -6.22
CA SER A 317 -10.34 -17.31 -5.64
C SER A 317 -11.31 -16.23 -6.15
N GLY A 318 -12.60 -16.44 -5.95
CA GLY A 318 -13.63 -15.41 -6.19
C GLY A 318 -13.98 -14.62 -4.93
N TYR A 319 -13.13 -14.67 -3.91
CA TYR A 319 -13.31 -14.03 -2.61
C TYR A 319 -12.42 -12.81 -2.49
N PHE A 320 -12.74 -11.94 -1.53
CA PHE A 320 -11.92 -10.78 -1.25
C PHE A 320 -10.73 -11.19 -0.37
N SER A 321 -9.55 -11.36 -0.99
CA SER A 321 -8.29 -11.70 -0.32
C SER A 321 -7.37 -10.48 -0.30
N HIS A 322 -6.88 -10.08 0.89
CA HIS A 322 -6.13 -8.84 1.06
C HIS A 322 -5.09 -8.91 2.18
N SER A 323 -4.28 -7.86 2.33
CA SER A 323 -3.31 -7.68 3.42
C SER A 323 -2.29 -8.82 3.55
N PRO A 324 -1.57 -9.20 2.46
CA PRO A 324 -0.56 -10.24 2.53
C PRO A 324 0.59 -9.84 3.44
N ARG A 325 1.07 -10.79 4.28
CA ARG A 325 2.25 -10.63 5.14
C ARG A 325 3.08 -11.90 5.19
N TRP A 326 4.37 -11.77 4.92
CA TRP A 326 5.31 -12.87 5.02
C TRP A 326 5.54 -13.28 6.48
N SER A 327 5.73 -14.57 6.71
CA SER A 327 6.36 -15.06 7.94
C SER A 327 7.81 -14.58 8.02
N HIS A 328 8.35 -14.48 9.22
CA HIS A 328 9.71 -13.97 9.43
C HIS A 328 10.79 -14.81 8.71
N ASP A 329 10.57 -16.12 8.62
CA ASP A 329 11.45 -17.06 7.91
C ASP A 329 11.17 -17.17 6.40
N GLY A 330 10.12 -16.51 5.91
CA GLY A 330 9.70 -16.52 4.51
C GLY A 330 9.08 -17.84 4.02
N ASN A 331 8.91 -18.82 4.87
CA ASN A 331 8.35 -20.11 4.49
C ASN A 331 6.82 -20.13 4.37
N ALA A 332 6.17 -19.06 4.84
CA ALA A 332 4.73 -18.89 4.75
C ALA A 332 4.36 -17.42 4.53
N LEU A 333 3.13 -17.22 4.08
CA LEU A 333 2.50 -15.91 3.95
C LEU A 333 1.11 -15.99 4.56
N ILE A 334 0.75 -15.02 5.40
CA ILE A 334 -0.63 -14.87 5.87
C ILE A 334 -1.35 -13.81 5.05
N PHE A 335 -2.66 -13.95 4.95
CA PHE A 335 -3.55 -12.99 4.31
C PHE A 335 -4.95 -13.08 4.92
N THR A 336 -5.75 -12.04 4.74
CA THR A 336 -7.14 -11.99 5.20
C THR A 336 -8.09 -12.27 4.04
N THR A 337 -9.18 -13.04 4.28
CA THR A 337 -10.18 -13.34 3.24
C THR A 337 -11.58 -13.48 3.83
N ASP A 338 -12.61 -13.13 3.07
CA ASP A 338 -14.02 -13.29 3.42
C ASP A 338 -14.61 -14.66 2.98
N ARG A 339 -13.74 -15.64 2.65
CA ARG A 339 -14.14 -16.93 2.08
C ARG A 339 -15.11 -17.72 2.97
N TYR A 340 -14.90 -17.71 4.28
CA TYR A 340 -15.65 -18.50 5.25
C TYR A 340 -16.61 -17.67 6.10
N GLY A 341 -16.45 -16.37 6.10
CA GLY A 341 -17.26 -15.43 6.88
C GLY A 341 -18.62 -15.15 6.26
N MET A 342 -19.54 -14.66 7.08
CA MET A 342 -20.81 -14.13 6.58
C MET A 342 -20.53 -12.91 5.71
N ARG A 343 -21.05 -12.94 4.48
CA ARG A 343 -20.87 -11.86 3.51
C ARG A 343 -22.09 -11.00 3.40
N ASN A 344 -21.88 -9.71 3.46
CA ASN A 344 -22.87 -8.70 3.15
C ASN A 344 -22.87 -8.39 1.64
N HIS A 345 -23.79 -7.55 1.21
CA HIS A 345 -23.88 -7.09 -0.16
C HIS A 345 -22.54 -6.51 -0.64
N ALA A 346 -22.05 -6.98 -1.78
CA ALA A 346 -20.76 -6.56 -2.37
C ALA A 346 -19.54 -6.67 -1.43
N SER A 347 -19.55 -7.60 -0.48
CA SER A 347 -18.50 -7.83 0.55
C SER A 347 -18.21 -6.64 1.49
N TRP A 348 -19.06 -5.64 1.51
CA TRP A 348 -18.97 -4.54 2.48
C TRP A 348 -19.42 -4.99 3.86
N GLY A 349 -18.50 -4.89 4.86
CA GLY A 349 -18.79 -5.35 6.23
C GLY A 349 -18.90 -6.88 6.35
N SER A 350 -18.29 -7.63 5.45
CA SER A 350 -18.20 -9.08 5.54
C SER A 350 -17.26 -9.50 6.67
N LEU A 351 -17.56 -10.61 7.31
CA LEU A 351 -16.65 -11.21 8.27
C LEU A 351 -15.51 -11.91 7.54
N SER A 352 -14.33 -11.82 8.08
CA SER A 352 -13.09 -12.32 7.48
C SER A 352 -12.37 -13.32 8.36
N ASP A 353 -11.44 -14.04 7.77
CA ASP A 353 -10.52 -14.98 8.39
C ASP A 353 -9.09 -14.69 8.02
N VAL A 354 -8.15 -15.01 8.90
CA VAL A 354 -6.74 -15.05 8.56
C VAL A 354 -6.40 -16.44 8.04
N MET A 355 -5.84 -16.48 6.84
CA MET A 355 -5.34 -17.68 6.19
C MET A 355 -3.81 -17.67 6.16
N MET A 356 -3.21 -18.84 6.06
CA MET A 356 -1.78 -18.99 5.82
C MET A 356 -1.54 -19.93 4.65
N VAL A 357 -0.70 -19.53 3.71
CA VAL A 357 -0.20 -20.34 2.62
C VAL A 357 1.28 -20.67 2.87
N PHE A 358 1.65 -21.94 2.71
CA PHE A 358 3.05 -22.38 2.84
C PHE A 358 3.74 -22.37 1.48
N MET A 359 4.94 -21.81 1.43
CA MET A 359 5.70 -21.66 0.19
C MET A 359 6.19 -23.01 -0.37
N ASN A 360 6.36 -24.00 0.49
CA ASN A 360 6.76 -25.34 0.09
C ASN A 360 6.11 -26.41 0.98
N ARG A 361 6.13 -27.66 0.50
CA ARG A 361 5.50 -28.78 1.20
C ARG A 361 6.17 -29.09 2.54
N ALA A 362 7.48 -28.97 2.60
CA ALA A 362 8.22 -29.22 3.84
C ALA A 362 7.81 -28.27 4.97
N ALA A 363 7.53 -27.00 4.66
CA ALA A 363 7.01 -26.04 5.63
C ALA A 363 5.60 -26.41 6.13
N LEU A 364 4.72 -26.89 5.24
CA LEU A 364 3.40 -27.36 5.62
C LEU A 364 3.48 -28.63 6.51
N GLU A 365 4.33 -29.58 6.16
CA GLU A 365 4.53 -30.80 6.93
C GLU A 365 5.07 -30.47 8.31
N LYS A 366 6.09 -29.60 8.42
CA LYS A 366 6.59 -29.12 9.70
C LYS A 366 5.51 -28.45 10.55
N HIS A 367 4.62 -27.69 9.93
CA HIS A 367 3.49 -27.07 10.62
C HIS A 367 2.51 -28.10 11.16
N ARG A 368 2.31 -29.24 10.47
CA ARG A 368 1.41 -30.33 10.88
C ARG A 368 1.97 -31.22 11.98
N MET A 369 3.30 -31.26 12.13
CA MET A 369 3.96 -32.04 13.20
C MET A 369 3.44 -31.62 14.57
N THR A 370 3.34 -32.58 15.49
CA THR A 370 3.12 -32.33 16.92
C THR A 370 4.34 -31.66 17.57
N GLU A 371 4.20 -31.12 18.77
CA GLU A 371 5.34 -30.54 19.51
C GLU A 371 6.45 -31.58 19.72
N GLU A 372 6.08 -32.80 20.07
CA GLU A 372 7.02 -33.92 20.25
C GLU A 372 7.76 -34.26 18.95
N GLU A 373 7.05 -34.37 17.82
CA GLU A 373 7.70 -34.66 16.54
C GLU A 373 8.68 -33.56 16.12
N VAL A 374 8.38 -32.29 16.41
CA VAL A 374 9.28 -31.14 16.14
C VAL A 374 10.53 -31.26 17.03
N GLU A 375 10.38 -31.53 18.33
CA GLU A 375 11.52 -31.69 19.24
C GLU A 375 12.43 -32.87 18.84
N LEU A 376 11.84 -34.01 18.46
CA LEU A 376 12.59 -35.17 17.96
C LEU A 376 13.31 -34.88 16.65
N ALA A 377 12.68 -34.14 15.73
CA ALA A 377 13.31 -33.76 14.47
C ALA A 377 14.48 -32.77 14.68
N GLU A 378 14.31 -31.79 15.59
CA GLU A 378 15.38 -30.86 15.95
C GLU A 378 16.55 -31.53 16.68
N ALA A 379 16.28 -32.52 17.55
CA ALA A 379 17.31 -33.31 18.22
C ALA A 379 18.14 -34.09 17.18
N LYS A 380 17.48 -34.79 16.25
CA LYS A 380 18.18 -35.52 15.17
C LYS A 380 19.00 -34.58 14.27
N ALA A 381 18.50 -33.40 13.96
CA ALA A 381 19.23 -32.42 13.15
C ALA A 381 20.48 -31.87 13.88
N LYS A 382 20.42 -31.72 15.19
CA LYS A 382 21.58 -31.33 16.03
C LYS A 382 22.64 -32.41 16.07
N GLU A 383 22.23 -33.67 16.24
CA GLU A 383 23.15 -34.82 16.23
C GLU A 383 23.86 -34.96 14.88
N GLN A 384 23.16 -34.78 13.77
CA GLN A 384 23.76 -34.83 12.44
C GLN A 384 24.80 -33.72 12.21
N LYS A 385 24.49 -32.46 12.62
CA LYS A 385 25.46 -31.37 12.57
C LYS A 385 26.69 -31.59 13.41
N THR A 386 26.53 -32.15 14.64
CA THR A 386 27.67 -32.47 15.52
C THR A 386 28.57 -33.55 14.92
N ASN A 387 27.98 -34.51 14.21
CA ASN A 387 28.71 -35.56 13.51
C ASN A 387 29.44 -35.07 12.26
N GLU A 388 28.83 -34.15 11.49
CA GLU A 388 29.46 -33.51 10.34
C GLU A 388 30.61 -32.55 10.74
N ASP A 389 30.42 -31.75 11.81
CA ASP A 389 31.46 -30.89 12.36
C ASP A 389 32.63 -31.70 12.98
N SER A 390 32.35 -32.87 13.50
CA SER A 390 33.36 -33.78 14.02
C SER A 390 34.16 -34.48 12.91
N ALA A 391 33.52 -34.72 11.75
CA ALA A 391 34.18 -35.28 10.58
C ALA A 391 35.02 -34.23 9.83
N SER A 392 34.59 -32.97 9.80
CA SER A 392 35.31 -31.87 9.14
C SER A 392 36.52 -31.33 9.94
N LYS A 393 36.50 -31.50 11.28
CA LYS A 393 37.67 -31.12 12.15
C LYS A 393 38.87 -32.04 12.06
N LYS A 394 38.77 -33.18 11.36
CA LYS A 394 39.94 -34.08 11.12
C LYS A 394 40.81 -33.64 9.93
N ASN A 395 40.46 -32.66 9.18
CA ASN A 395 41.19 -32.23 7.97
C ASN A 395 41.36 -30.72 7.82
N ASN A 396 41.74 -29.95 8.83
CA ASN A 396 42.39 -28.65 8.60
C ASN A 396 42.99 -28.06 9.87
N THR A 397 44.31 -28.03 9.91
CA THR A 397 45.14 -27.19 10.78
C THR A 397 45.39 -25.86 10.12
N LYS A 398 45.14 -24.76 10.89
CA LYS A 398 45.58 -23.36 10.70
C LYS A 398 44.93 -22.56 9.60
N ASP A 399 44.02 -21.68 9.97
CA ASP A 399 44.32 -20.23 9.86
C ASP A 399 43.37 -19.44 10.78
N THR A 400 43.94 -18.65 11.67
CA THR A 400 43.26 -17.74 12.59
C THR A 400 43.18 -16.38 11.96
N SER A 401 41.99 -15.95 11.55
CA SER A 401 41.64 -14.54 11.49
C SER A 401 40.16 -14.32 11.85
N LYS A 402 39.95 -13.75 13.03
CA LYS A 402 38.69 -13.21 13.47
C LYS A 402 38.15 -12.20 12.47
N LYS A 403 36.94 -12.40 12.01
CA LYS A 403 36.05 -11.34 11.58
C LYS A 403 34.65 -11.59 12.17
N ASP A 404 34.36 -10.86 13.24
CA ASP A 404 32.99 -10.61 13.67
C ASP A 404 32.28 -9.84 12.55
N SER A 405 31.37 -10.51 11.88
CA SER A 405 30.27 -9.87 11.17
C SER A 405 29.10 -10.85 11.24
N THR A 406 28.19 -10.56 12.16
CA THR A 406 26.86 -11.16 12.22
C THR A 406 26.02 -10.66 11.05
N ASP A 407 26.36 -11.07 9.84
CA ASP A 407 25.48 -11.02 8.67
C ASP A 407 24.66 -12.30 8.69
N THR A 408 23.51 -12.27 9.34
CA THR A 408 22.45 -13.28 9.15
C THR A 408 21.88 -13.10 7.73
N LYS A 409 22.58 -13.62 6.72
CA LYS A 409 22.04 -13.78 5.37
C LYS A 409 20.79 -14.65 5.48
N SER A 410 19.63 -14.05 5.27
CA SER A 410 18.37 -14.79 5.16
C SER A 410 18.55 -15.85 4.06
N LYS A 411 18.22 -17.10 4.38
CA LYS A 411 18.27 -18.19 3.39
C LYS A 411 17.32 -17.86 2.25
N ALA A 412 17.72 -18.14 1.01
CA ALA A 412 16.85 -17.99 -0.14
C ALA A 412 15.55 -18.79 0.05
N ILE A 413 14.42 -18.11 -0.12
CA ILE A 413 13.10 -18.72 0.00
C ILE A 413 12.87 -19.61 -1.23
N LYS A 414 12.52 -20.88 -0.97
CA LYS A 414 12.13 -21.82 -2.01
C LYS A 414 10.61 -21.81 -2.12
N ILE A 415 10.08 -21.41 -3.27
CA ILE A 415 8.64 -21.44 -3.54
C ILE A 415 8.37 -22.60 -4.52
N GLU A 416 7.45 -23.48 -4.14
CA GLU A 416 6.90 -24.52 -5.01
C GLU A 416 5.57 -24.04 -5.52
N TRP A 417 5.48 -23.75 -6.82
CA TRP A 417 4.27 -23.15 -7.41
C TRP A 417 3.15 -24.16 -7.63
N ASP A 418 3.52 -25.40 -7.93
CA ASP A 418 2.54 -26.45 -8.24
C ASP A 418 1.62 -26.71 -7.04
N ASN A 419 0.31 -26.58 -7.29
CA ASN A 419 -0.76 -26.78 -6.31
C ASN A 419 -0.54 -26.01 -5.00
N ILE A 420 -0.12 -24.72 -5.11
CA ILE A 420 0.12 -23.88 -3.96
C ILE A 420 -1.17 -23.66 -3.14
N GLU A 421 -2.32 -23.70 -3.78
CA GLU A 421 -3.64 -23.56 -3.16
C GLU A 421 -3.93 -24.67 -2.13
N ASP A 422 -3.40 -25.88 -2.34
CA ASP A 422 -3.56 -27.02 -1.43
C ASP A 422 -2.77 -26.83 -0.12
N ARG A 423 -1.91 -25.85 -0.08
CA ARG A 423 -1.10 -25.49 1.10
C ARG A 423 -1.66 -24.30 1.87
N ILE A 424 -2.91 -23.92 1.59
CA ILE A 424 -3.62 -22.86 2.32
C ILE A 424 -4.38 -23.46 3.49
N ILE A 425 -4.17 -22.92 4.69
CA ILE A 425 -4.91 -23.30 5.88
C ILE A 425 -5.55 -22.08 6.55
N ARG A 426 -6.65 -22.30 7.26
CA ARG A 426 -7.31 -21.29 8.09
C ARG A 426 -6.66 -21.23 9.46
N LEU A 427 -6.34 -20.03 9.94
CA LEU A 427 -5.70 -19.83 11.25
C LEU A 427 -6.70 -19.39 12.31
N THR A 428 -7.67 -18.53 11.96
CA THR A 428 -8.68 -18.07 12.90
C THR A 428 -9.76 -19.12 13.09
N PRO A 429 -10.18 -19.42 14.34
CA PRO A 429 -11.23 -20.40 14.60
C PRO A 429 -12.62 -19.89 14.19
N ASN A 430 -12.86 -18.60 14.32
CA ASN A 430 -14.13 -17.94 13.99
C ASN A 430 -13.85 -16.74 13.09
N SER A 431 -14.77 -16.52 12.15
CA SER A 431 -14.75 -15.32 11.32
C SER A 431 -15.16 -14.09 12.11
N ALA A 432 -14.54 -12.95 11.85
CA ALA A 432 -14.81 -11.68 12.52
C ALA A 432 -14.52 -10.50 11.59
N ASP A 433 -14.82 -9.30 12.00
CA ASP A 433 -14.27 -8.10 11.39
C ASP A 433 -12.80 -7.98 11.83
N ILE A 434 -11.87 -8.30 10.92
CA ILE A 434 -10.43 -8.34 11.18
C ILE A 434 -9.77 -7.14 10.55
N SER A 435 -9.17 -6.27 11.37
CA SER A 435 -8.48 -5.07 10.88
C SER A 435 -6.99 -5.30 10.59
N SER A 436 -6.33 -6.18 11.34
CA SER A 436 -4.90 -6.46 11.16
C SER A 436 -4.49 -7.79 11.77
N SER A 437 -3.47 -8.43 11.21
CA SER A 437 -2.91 -9.69 11.72
C SER A 437 -1.40 -9.76 11.49
N ILE A 438 -0.69 -10.46 12.39
CA ILE A 438 0.76 -10.70 12.28
C ILE A 438 1.13 -12.01 12.97
N LEU A 439 2.11 -12.73 12.41
CA LEU A 439 2.71 -13.92 13.06
C LEU A 439 3.80 -13.51 14.05
N SER A 440 3.96 -14.32 15.12
CA SER A 440 5.18 -14.27 15.91
C SER A 440 6.39 -14.66 15.06
N PRO A 441 7.63 -14.22 15.39
CA PRO A 441 8.84 -14.52 14.61
C PRO A 441 9.08 -16.01 14.42
N ASP A 442 8.75 -16.82 15.43
CA ASP A 442 8.86 -18.28 15.37
C ASP A 442 7.72 -18.98 14.62
N GLY A 443 6.74 -18.21 14.13
CA GLY A 443 5.58 -18.72 13.41
C GLY A 443 4.61 -19.56 14.24
N LYS A 444 4.74 -19.57 15.58
CA LYS A 444 3.90 -20.40 16.46
C LYS A 444 2.62 -19.73 16.92
N LYS A 445 2.55 -18.39 16.88
CA LYS A 445 1.38 -17.62 17.28
C LYS A 445 0.95 -16.65 16.21
N LEU A 446 -0.36 -16.51 16.08
CA LEU A 446 -1.00 -15.42 15.33
C LEU A 446 -1.48 -14.38 16.34
N TYR A 447 -1.15 -13.12 16.12
CA TYR A 447 -1.76 -11.98 16.78
C TYR A 447 -2.65 -11.24 15.77
N TYR A 448 -3.85 -10.88 16.20
CA TYR A 448 -4.80 -10.22 15.29
C TYR A 448 -5.77 -9.34 16.05
N PHE A 449 -6.21 -8.27 15.42
CA PHE A 449 -7.31 -7.46 15.89
C PHE A 449 -8.61 -7.93 15.26
N ALA A 450 -9.58 -8.21 16.09
CA ALA A 450 -10.90 -8.64 15.66
C ALA A 450 -12.01 -8.02 16.51
N ALA A 451 -13.08 -7.60 15.86
CA ALA A 451 -14.33 -7.21 16.49
C ALA A 451 -15.31 -8.39 16.42
N TYR A 452 -15.45 -9.11 17.52
CA TYR A 452 -16.49 -10.13 17.68
C TYR A 452 -17.79 -9.49 18.18
N GLU A 453 -17.67 -8.56 19.14
CA GLU A 453 -18.77 -7.79 19.69
C GLU A 453 -18.31 -6.35 19.90
N GLY A 454 -18.74 -5.43 19.04
CA GLY A 454 -18.43 -4.01 19.17
C GLY A 454 -17.12 -3.56 18.50
N GLN A 455 -16.13 -3.12 19.26
CA GLN A 455 -14.85 -2.60 18.77
C GLN A 455 -13.79 -3.69 18.66
N HIS A 456 -12.69 -3.38 17.96
CA HIS A 456 -11.60 -4.32 17.80
C HIS A 456 -10.79 -4.47 19.08
N ASP A 457 -10.56 -5.72 19.47
CA ASP A 457 -9.69 -6.11 20.56
C ASP A 457 -8.52 -6.96 20.04
N LEU A 458 -7.44 -7.01 20.82
CA LEU A 458 -6.26 -7.80 20.46
C LEU A 458 -6.41 -9.24 20.94
N TRP A 459 -6.30 -10.16 20.02
CA TRP A 459 -6.39 -11.60 20.23
C TRP A 459 -5.10 -12.31 19.82
N SER A 460 -4.87 -13.47 20.38
CA SER A 460 -3.83 -14.41 19.91
C SER A 460 -4.38 -15.82 19.75
N VAL A 461 -3.84 -16.53 18.76
CA VAL A 461 -4.03 -17.96 18.56
C VAL A 461 -2.68 -18.64 18.66
N ASP A 462 -2.57 -19.63 19.54
CA ASP A 462 -1.47 -20.60 19.51
C ASP A 462 -1.76 -21.61 18.41
N LEU A 463 -0.93 -21.63 17.36
CA LEU A 463 -1.19 -22.40 16.15
C LEU A 463 -0.98 -23.90 16.33
N LYS A 464 -0.24 -24.33 17.36
CA LYS A 464 -0.05 -25.73 17.71
C LYS A 464 -1.15 -26.24 18.64
N LYS A 465 -1.38 -25.53 19.73
CA LYS A 465 -2.38 -25.89 20.76
C LYS A 465 -3.80 -25.52 20.33
N LYS A 466 -3.96 -24.72 19.26
CA LYS A 466 -5.25 -24.20 18.78
C LYS A 466 -6.04 -23.46 19.86
N THR A 467 -5.33 -22.86 20.82
CA THR A 467 -5.95 -22.09 21.90
C THR A 467 -6.01 -20.61 21.55
N VAL A 468 -7.15 -19.99 21.83
CA VAL A 468 -7.40 -18.57 21.58
C VAL A 468 -7.40 -17.82 22.90
N LYS A 469 -6.77 -16.66 22.94
CA LYS A 469 -6.71 -15.80 24.11
C LYS A 469 -6.90 -14.35 23.70
N GLN A 470 -7.80 -13.63 24.37
CA GLN A 470 -7.87 -12.18 24.33
C GLN A 470 -6.68 -11.61 25.12
N ILE A 471 -5.84 -10.83 24.45
CA ILE A 471 -4.64 -10.23 25.05
C ILE A 471 -4.98 -8.91 25.71
N ASN A 472 -5.74 -8.06 25.00
CA ASN A 472 -6.11 -6.74 25.51
C ASN A 472 -7.44 -6.28 24.92
N LYS A 473 -8.21 -5.59 25.72
CA LYS A 473 -9.38 -4.83 25.29
C LYS A 473 -8.94 -3.41 24.93
N THR A 474 -8.84 -3.15 23.64
CA THR A 474 -8.39 -1.85 23.15
C THR A 474 -9.54 -0.90 22.84
N ASN A 475 -10.73 -1.44 22.56
CA ASN A 475 -11.90 -0.68 22.10
C ASN A 475 -11.57 0.27 20.95
N SER A 476 -10.69 -0.15 20.03
CA SER A 476 -10.23 0.68 18.92
C SER A 476 -11.12 0.49 17.70
N SER A 477 -11.29 1.54 16.90
CA SER A 477 -12.13 1.50 15.69
C SER A 477 -11.48 0.75 14.53
N SER A 478 -10.18 0.90 14.33
CA SER A 478 -9.43 0.25 13.23
C SER A 478 -7.94 0.21 13.54
N PRO A 479 -7.52 -0.59 14.53
CA PRO A 479 -6.11 -0.70 14.90
C PRO A 479 -5.33 -1.53 13.89
N SER A 480 -4.03 -1.27 13.76
CA SER A 480 -3.10 -2.07 12.99
C SER A 480 -1.93 -2.56 13.82
N LEU A 481 -1.36 -3.71 13.41
CA LEU A 481 -0.18 -4.30 14.00
C LEU A 481 1.02 -4.07 13.10
N VAL A 482 2.12 -3.63 13.68
CA VAL A 482 3.43 -3.55 13.02
C VAL A 482 4.49 -4.12 13.94
N SER A 483 5.53 -4.72 13.37
CA SER A 483 6.66 -5.26 14.14
C SER A 483 7.96 -4.57 13.73
N ASP A 484 8.93 -4.57 14.63
CA ASP A 484 10.30 -4.24 14.27
C ASP A 484 10.89 -5.31 13.32
N ALA A 485 12.05 -5.01 12.75
CA ALA A 485 12.69 -5.89 11.76
C ALA A 485 13.06 -7.28 12.31
N LYS A 486 13.28 -7.41 13.62
CA LYS A 486 13.61 -8.68 14.29
C LYS A 486 12.35 -9.42 14.76
N GLY A 487 11.22 -8.72 14.86
CA GLY A 487 10.00 -9.25 15.43
C GLY A 487 10.02 -9.33 16.96
N ASP A 488 11.01 -8.73 17.61
CA ASP A 488 11.12 -8.74 19.08
C ASP A 488 9.98 -7.95 19.72
N ASN A 489 9.47 -6.94 19.02
CA ASN A 489 8.38 -6.09 19.48
C ASN A 489 7.25 -6.02 18.43
N ILE A 490 6.02 -6.08 18.92
CA ILE A 490 4.81 -5.82 18.14
C ILE A 490 4.18 -4.54 18.70
N PHE A 491 3.95 -3.58 17.83
CA PHE A 491 3.38 -2.30 18.16
C PHE A 491 1.94 -2.20 17.64
N VAL A 492 1.11 -1.56 18.44
CA VAL A 492 -0.27 -1.24 18.07
C VAL A 492 -0.33 0.19 17.58
N VAL A 493 -0.83 0.38 16.36
CA VAL A 493 -1.04 1.69 15.75
C VAL A 493 -2.52 1.87 15.51
N GLY A 494 -3.09 2.92 16.07
CA GLY A 494 -4.52 3.23 15.91
C GLY A 494 -5.05 4.08 17.05
N SER A 495 -6.29 4.51 16.95
CA SER A 495 -7.03 5.30 17.94
C SER A 495 -8.10 4.46 18.61
#